data_aada60fd75b74ddb0df848a95563898f
#
_entry.id   aada60fd75b74ddb0df848a95563898f
#
_cell.length_a   1.000
_cell.length_b   1.000
_cell.length_c   1.000
_cell.angle_alpha   90.00
_cell.angle_beta   90.00
_cell.angle_gamma   90.00
#
_symmetry.space_group_name_H-M   'P 1'
#
loop_
_entity.id
_entity.type
_entity.pdbx_description
1 polymer ?
#
loop_
_entity_poly.entity_id
_entity_poly.type
_entity_poly.pdbx_seq_one_letter_code
_entity_poly.pdbx_strand_id
1 'polypeptide(L)'
;GITGPGWWQYQTYVTHNGDTRHKAEYLAPAKATAGNAGDFTDDTVVADVLEVITVGTQPANSTSSSGAGTFVAAATVDQSGTITYQWQRQTASATTRWVNVSASLDTGITYANFTTATLAYSGLASDALDGYKYRCVINTSKGAETKRTNGAATLTFGS
;
A
#
# COMPACT_ATOMS: atom_id res chain seq x y z
N GLY A 1 42.34 2.73 -29.36
CA GLY A 1 42.16 2.01 -29.35
C GLY A 1 41.90 1.70 -29.66
N ILE A 2 41.96 2.11 -29.58
CA ILE A 2 41.67 1.42 -29.76
C ILE A 2 41.55 1.01 -30.34
N THR A 3 41.85 1.38 -30.47
CA THR A 3 41.73 0.81 -30.87
C THR A 3 41.69 0.28 -31.19
N GLY A 4 41.66 0.48 -31.26
CA GLY A 4 41.58 -0.19 -31.22
C GLY A 4 41.26 -0.36 -31.43
N PRO A 5 41.18 -0.42 -31.57
CA PRO A 5 40.62 -0.90 -31.43
C PRO A 5 40.12 -1.39 -31.38
N GLY A 6 39.85 -1.49 -31.23
CA GLY A 6 39.33 -1.91 -30.82
C GLY A 6 38.85 -2.20 -30.41
N TRP A 7 38.64 -2.16 -30.28
CA TRP A 7 38.00 -2.59 -29.63
C TRP A 7 37.04 -2.21 -29.27
N TRP A 8 36.52 -1.99 -29.37
CA TRP A 8 35.67 -1.54 -28.96
C TRP A 8 34.58 -1.91 -28.75
N GLN A 9 34.21 -2.09 -28.80
CA GLN A 9 33.34 -2.37 -28.60
C GLN A 9 32.22 -2.36 -28.26
N TYR A 10 31.70 -3.05 -28.00
CA TYR A 10 30.70 -2.97 -27.52
C TYR A 10 30.54 -2.18 -26.80
N GLN A 11 29.76 -1.79 -27.09
CA GLN A 11 29.78 -0.98 -26.16
C GLN A 11 28.60 -0.97 -25.40
N THR A 12 28.67 -1.44 -24.25
CA THR A 12 27.66 -1.33 -23.25
C THR A 12 27.86 0.00 -22.60
N TYR A 13 26.82 0.70 -22.39
CA TYR A 13 26.86 1.93 -21.67
C TYR A 13 26.43 1.67 -20.25
N VAL A 14 27.16 2.22 -19.34
CA VAL A 14 26.85 2.13 -17.93
C VAL A 14 26.54 3.52 -17.44
N THR A 15 25.44 3.67 -16.79
CA THR A 15 25.10 4.93 -16.15
C THR A 15 25.53 4.88 -14.70
N HIS A 16 26.34 5.81 -14.32
CA HIS A 16 26.88 5.90 -12.99
C HIS A 16 26.66 7.34 -12.51
N ASN A 17 25.93 7.49 -11.43
CA ASN A 17 25.59 8.81 -10.91
C ASN A 17 24.96 9.73 -11.96
N GLY A 18 24.12 9.17 -12.78
CA GLY A 18 23.49 9.94 -13.84
C GLY A 18 24.34 10.20 -15.05
N ASP A 19 25.55 9.71 -15.05
CA ASP A 19 26.49 9.89 -16.14
C ASP A 19 26.62 8.61 -16.93
N THR A 20 26.35 8.66 -18.23
CA THR A 20 26.41 7.49 -19.07
C THR A 20 27.79 7.42 -19.68
N ARG A 21 28.50 6.33 -19.46
CA ARG A 21 29.82 6.12 -19.96
C ARG A 21 29.89 4.96 -20.88
N HIS A 22 30.80 5.08 -21.79
CA HIS A 22 31.13 3.94 -22.58
C HIS A 22 31.87 2.99 -21.76
N LYS A 23 31.44 1.81 -21.81
CA LYS A 23 32.10 0.89 -21.12
C LYS A 23 33.35 0.55 -21.74
N ALA A 24 33.83 0.79 -22.51
CA ALA A 24 35.05 0.44 -22.93
C ALA A 24 36.06 1.34 -22.68
N GLU A 25 35.98 1.95 -22.77
CA GLU A 25 36.81 2.46 -22.67
C GLU A 25 37.07 2.13 -21.79
N TYR A 26 36.95 1.39 -22.00
CA TYR A 26 36.83 0.83 -21.27
C TYR A 26 36.76 -0.13 -21.27
N LEU A 27 37.40 -0.45 -21.78
CA LEU A 27 37.48 -1.37 -21.68
C LEU A 27 38.00 -1.57 -21.63
N ALA A 28 38.79 -1.19 -21.80
CA ALA A 28 39.26 -1.46 -21.66
C ALA A 28 39.58 -1.64 -21.34
N PRO A 29 40.17 -1.59 -21.30
CA PRO A 29 40.35 -1.80 -20.65
C PRO A 29 40.54 -1.65 -20.10
N ALA A 30 40.78 -1.37 -19.97
CA ALA A 30 40.89 -1.30 -19.34
C ALA A 30 40.95 -0.94 -18.95
N LYS A 31 41.14 -0.62 -18.90
CA LYS A 31 41.22 -0.44 -18.18
C LYS A 31 40.90 -0.10 -17.54
N ALA A 32 40.67 -0.35 -18.22
CA ALA A 32 40.25 0.24 -17.07
C ALA A 32 41.16 0.18 -15.99
N THR A 33 41.32 1.12 -15.38
CA THR A 33 42.15 1.09 -14.26
C THR A 33 41.51 0.35 -13.13
N ALA A 34 42.30 -0.20 -12.32
CA ALA A 34 41.80 -0.92 -11.16
C ALA A 34 41.02 -0.04 -10.22
N GLY A 35 41.35 1.22 -10.17
CA GLY A 35 40.61 2.11 -9.29
C GLY A 35 39.16 2.25 -9.68
N ASN A 36 38.93 2.13 -10.96
CA ASN A 36 37.55 2.25 -11.41
C ASN A 36 36.71 1.05 -11.00
N ALA A 37 37.34 -0.07 -10.88
CA ALA A 37 36.59 -1.23 -10.43
C ALA A 37 36.08 -1.02 -9.01
N GLY A 38 36.85 -0.35 -8.21
CA GLY A 38 36.40 -0.05 -6.88
C GLY A 38 35.19 0.87 -6.84
N ASP A 39 35.14 1.77 -7.79
CA ASP A 39 34.00 2.67 -7.83
C ASP A 39 32.71 1.97 -8.12
N PHE A 40 32.78 0.92 -8.90
CA PHE A 40 31.55 0.23 -9.27
C PHE A 40 30.95 -0.56 -8.13
N THR A 41 31.74 -0.88 -7.16
CA THR A 41 31.19 -1.57 -6.00
C THR A 41 30.30 -0.67 -5.17
N ASP A 42 30.55 0.62 -5.24
CA ASP A 42 29.70 1.55 -4.52
C ASP A 42 28.38 1.77 -5.20
N ASP A 43 28.35 1.39 -6.43
CA ASP A 43 27.17 1.59 -7.22
C ASP A 43 26.27 0.38 -7.11
N THR A 44 26.29 -0.25 -5.98
CA THR A 44 25.29 -1.28 -5.73
C THR A 44 23.94 -0.65 -5.87
N VAL A 45 23.25 -1.07 -6.85
CA VAL A 45 21.86 -0.74 -6.97
C VAL A 45 21.18 -1.45 -5.83
N VAL A 46 21.00 -0.75 -4.76
CA VAL A 46 20.13 -1.22 -3.72
C VAL A 46 18.75 -1.17 -4.34
N ALA A 47 18.21 -2.31 -4.64
CA ALA A 47 16.84 -2.37 -5.06
C ALA A 47 16.04 -1.61 -4.03
N ASP A 48 15.29 -0.63 -4.49
CA ASP A 48 14.46 0.17 -3.63
C ASP A 48 13.44 -0.78 -3.02
N VAL A 49 13.67 -1.16 -1.79
CA VAL A 49 12.75 -2.07 -1.11
C VAL A 49 11.55 -1.23 -0.70
N LEU A 50 10.45 -1.47 -1.40
CA LEU A 50 9.22 -0.75 -1.09
C LEU A 50 8.76 -1.09 0.31
N GLU A 51 8.15 -0.11 0.94
CA GLU A 51 7.56 -0.31 2.25
C GLU A 51 6.47 -1.37 2.18
N VAL A 52 6.32 -2.13 3.24
CA VAL A 52 5.32 -3.19 3.32
C VAL A 52 4.32 -2.86 4.43
N ILE A 53 3.03 -2.94 4.09
CA ILE A 53 1.95 -2.82 5.06
C ILE A 53 1.61 -4.21 5.56
N THR A 54 1.58 -4.38 6.88
CA THR A 54 1.10 -5.61 7.50
C THR A 54 -0.19 -5.30 8.24
N VAL A 55 -1.27 -5.99 7.87
CA VAL A 55 -2.55 -5.87 8.55
C VAL A 55 -2.49 -6.74 9.80
N GLY A 56 -2.54 -6.12 10.97
CA GLY A 56 -2.43 -6.81 12.24
C GLY A 56 -3.77 -7.17 12.85
N THR A 57 -4.82 -6.40 12.55
CA THR A 57 -6.15 -6.65 13.09
C THR A 57 -7.18 -6.57 11.98
N GLN A 58 -7.93 -7.65 11.82
CA GLN A 58 -9.09 -7.68 10.95
C GLN A 58 -10.32 -7.21 11.74
N PRO A 59 -11.20 -6.42 11.13
CA PRO A 59 -12.41 -5.99 11.81
C PRO A 59 -13.27 -7.19 12.20
N ALA A 60 -13.83 -7.12 13.39
CA ALA A 60 -14.77 -8.13 13.86
C ALA A 60 -16.20 -7.72 13.50
N ASN A 61 -17.10 -8.70 13.53
CA ASN A 61 -18.52 -8.41 13.37
C ASN A 61 -18.98 -7.46 14.47
N SER A 62 -19.93 -6.61 14.16
CA SER A 62 -20.51 -5.69 15.12
C SER A 62 -22.01 -5.96 15.20
N THR A 63 -22.46 -6.28 16.41
CA THR A 63 -23.90 -6.42 16.72
C THR A 63 -24.26 -5.33 17.69
N SER A 64 -25.26 -4.57 17.38
CA SER A 64 -25.65 -3.46 18.24
C SER A 64 -27.14 -3.44 18.49
N SER A 65 -27.51 -3.46 19.75
CA SER A 65 -28.90 -3.24 20.20
C SER A 65 -29.15 -1.76 20.56
N SER A 66 -28.08 -1.00 20.73
CA SER A 66 -28.20 0.44 21.04
C SER A 66 -28.19 1.31 19.80
N GLY A 67 -27.97 0.74 18.65
CA GLY A 67 -27.93 1.48 17.39
C GLY A 67 -26.60 2.12 17.09
N ALA A 68 -25.57 1.84 17.86
CA ALA A 68 -24.23 2.39 17.64
C ALA A 68 -23.17 1.34 17.88
N GLY A 69 -22.03 1.47 17.20
CA GLY A 69 -20.93 0.56 17.37
C GLY A 69 -19.72 0.98 16.54
N THR A 70 -18.75 0.10 16.49
CA THR A 70 -17.49 0.37 15.79
C THR A 70 -16.98 -0.85 15.06
N PHE A 71 -16.14 -0.59 14.06
CA PHE A 71 -15.27 -1.59 13.43
C PHE A 71 -13.85 -1.11 13.56
N VAL A 72 -12.93 -1.99 13.90
CA VAL A 72 -11.53 -1.63 14.15
C VAL A 72 -10.62 -2.42 13.23
N ALA A 73 -9.67 -1.74 12.64
CA ALA A 73 -8.59 -2.34 11.88
C ALA A 73 -7.27 -1.83 12.45
N ALA A 74 -6.20 -2.58 12.27
CA ALA A 74 -4.88 -2.11 12.65
C ALA A 74 -3.88 -2.61 11.63
N ALA A 75 -2.90 -1.76 11.34
CA ALA A 75 -1.82 -2.10 10.42
C ALA A 75 -0.54 -1.45 10.88
N THR A 76 0.57 -2.04 10.48
CA THR A 76 1.90 -1.51 10.72
C THR A 76 2.64 -1.45 9.39
N VAL A 77 3.72 -0.69 9.38
CA VAL A 77 4.62 -0.58 8.24
C VAL A 77 6.06 -0.76 8.72
N ASP A 78 6.92 -1.17 7.82
CA ASP A 78 8.30 -1.49 8.16
C ASP A 78 9.27 -0.32 7.90
N GLN A 79 8.83 0.73 7.24
CA GLN A 79 9.73 1.85 6.89
C GLN A 79 9.20 3.21 7.33
N SER A 80 8.35 3.24 8.34
CA SER A 80 7.88 4.48 8.97
C SER A 80 7.09 5.41 8.05
N GLY A 81 6.43 4.89 7.04
CA GLY A 81 5.48 5.67 6.26
C GLY A 81 4.25 6.03 7.09
N THR A 82 3.56 7.06 6.68
CA THR A 82 2.31 7.45 7.33
C THR A 82 1.18 6.62 6.77
N ILE A 83 0.53 5.86 7.65
CA ILE A 83 -0.60 5.02 7.27
C ILE A 83 -1.85 5.89 7.12
N THR A 84 -2.61 5.62 6.08
CA THR A 84 -3.93 6.22 5.88
C THR A 84 -4.96 5.13 5.73
N TYR A 85 -6.15 5.39 6.20
CA TYR A 85 -7.27 4.46 6.21
C TYR A 85 -8.43 5.04 5.44
N GLN A 86 -9.19 4.19 4.77
CA GLN A 86 -10.48 4.55 4.20
C GLN A 86 -11.40 3.35 4.31
N TRP A 87 -12.44 3.50 5.10
CA TRP A 87 -13.43 2.44 5.25
C TRP A 87 -14.33 2.36 4.03
N GLN A 88 -14.69 1.15 3.70
CA GLN A 88 -15.64 0.83 2.62
C GLN A 88 -16.70 -0.12 3.15
N ARG A 89 -17.89 -0.01 2.57
CA ARG A 89 -18.95 -0.94 2.89
C ARG A 89 -19.54 -1.56 1.63
N GLN A 90 -20.07 -2.75 1.79
CA GLN A 90 -20.82 -3.49 0.78
C GLN A 90 -22.17 -3.83 1.38
N THR A 91 -23.24 -3.79 0.59
CA THR A 91 -24.56 -4.21 1.07
C THR A 91 -24.57 -5.70 1.34
N ALA A 92 -25.64 -6.21 1.92
CA ALA A 92 -25.76 -7.63 2.24
C ALA A 92 -25.62 -8.52 1.00
N SER A 93 -25.94 -7.99 -0.18
CA SER A 93 -25.74 -8.72 -1.42
C SER A 93 -24.28 -8.72 -1.81
N ALA A 94 -23.69 -9.88 -1.96
CA ALA A 94 -22.28 -10.00 -2.31
C ALA A 94 -21.96 -9.52 -3.73
N THR A 95 -22.97 -9.19 -4.52
CA THR A 95 -22.77 -8.70 -5.88
C THR A 95 -22.68 -7.19 -5.96
N THR A 96 -22.94 -6.47 -4.86
CA THR A 96 -22.82 -5.02 -4.86
C THR A 96 -21.36 -4.62 -4.72
N ARG A 97 -21.06 -3.39 -5.22
CA ARG A 97 -19.69 -2.90 -5.13
C ARG A 97 -19.42 -2.41 -3.73
N TRP A 98 -18.15 -2.45 -3.40
CA TRP A 98 -17.64 -1.74 -2.24
C TRP A 98 -17.61 -0.26 -2.53
N VAL A 99 -18.14 0.56 -1.62
CA VAL A 99 -18.12 2.01 -1.75
C VAL A 99 -17.49 2.62 -0.52
N ASN A 100 -16.85 3.77 -0.72
CA ASN A 100 -16.24 4.48 0.39
C ASN A 100 -17.31 4.97 1.35
N VAL A 101 -17.07 4.78 2.64
CA VAL A 101 -17.97 5.29 3.67
C VAL A 101 -17.81 6.79 3.78
N SER A 102 -18.92 7.46 3.87
CA SER A 102 -19.00 8.89 4.17
C SER A 102 -20.03 9.08 5.28
N ALA A 103 -20.10 10.28 5.84
CA ALA A 103 -20.89 10.52 7.05
C ALA A 103 -22.35 10.11 6.91
N SER A 104 -22.93 10.27 5.73
CA SER A 104 -24.37 10.04 5.48
C SER A 104 -24.58 9.07 4.32
N LEU A 105 -23.71 8.10 4.17
CA LEU A 105 -23.80 7.16 3.06
C LEU A 105 -25.10 6.36 3.06
N ASP A 106 -25.56 5.95 4.23
CA ASP A 106 -26.79 5.16 4.37
C ASP A 106 -27.82 5.97 5.13
N THR A 107 -29.06 5.95 4.64
CA THR A 107 -30.12 6.73 5.22
C THR A 107 -30.38 6.33 6.69
N GLY A 108 -30.43 7.33 7.54
CA GLY A 108 -30.69 7.12 8.97
C GLY A 108 -29.46 6.73 9.76
N ILE A 109 -28.35 6.51 9.12
CA ILE A 109 -27.08 6.11 9.77
C ILE A 109 -26.10 7.26 9.67
N THR A 110 -25.37 7.51 10.73
CA THR A 110 -24.27 8.46 10.74
C THR A 110 -22.98 7.69 10.95
N TYR A 111 -22.06 7.86 10.03
CA TYR A 111 -20.71 7.28 10.15
C TYR A 111 -19.73 8.38 10.56
N ALA A 112 -18.78 8.01 11.39
CA ALA A 112 -17.71 8.90 11.82
C ALA A 112 -16.38 8.16 11.76
N ASN A 113 -15.30 8.92 11.70
CA ASN A 113 -13.93 8.40 11.71
C ASN A 113 -13.64 7.42 10.57
N PHE A 114 -14.31 7.56 9.47
CA PHE A 114 -14.19 6.61 8.35
C PHE A 114 -12.85 6.71 7.59
N THR A 115 -11.99 7.63 8.01
CA THR A 115 -10.61 7.72 7.50
C THR A 115 -9.58 7.44 8.60
N THR A 116 -9.99 6.75 9.65
CA THR A 116 -9.09 6.34 10.72
C THR A 116 -9.14 4.83 10.90
N ALA A 117 -8.35 4.31 11.84
CA ALA A 117 -8.32 2.88 12.12
C ALA A 117 -9.63 2.36 12.70
N THR A 118 -10.48 3.23 13.23
CA THR A 118 -11.74 2.85 13.87
C THR A 118 -12.90 3.57 13.21
N LEU A 119 -13.72 2.83 12.48
CA LEU A 119 -14.98 3.35 11.96
C LEU A 119 -16.03 3.30 13.05
N ALA A 120 -16.77 4.38 13.25
CA ALA A 120 -17.89 4.42 14.15
C ALA A 120 -19.18 4.61 13.37
N TYR A 121 -20.25 4.01 13.85
CA TYR A 121 -21.60 4.23 13.31
C TYR A 121 -22.59 4.47 14.43
N SER A 122 -23.66 5.18 14.10
CA SER A 122 -24.77 5.44 15.02
C SER A 122 -26.05 5.66 14.23
N GLY A 123 -27.18 5.59 14.94
CA GLY A 123 -28.48 5.81 14.31
C GLY A 123 -29.12 4.55 13.77
N LEU A 124 -28.49 3.38 13.96
CA LEU A 124 -29.06 2.12 13.50
C LEU A 124 -30.30 1.82 14.35
N ALA A 125 -31.47 1.80 13.71
CA ALA A 125 -32.74 1.65 14.42
C ALA A 125 -33.53 0.42 13.99
N SER A 126 -33.00 -0.37 13.07
CA SER A 126 -33.65 -1.57 12.58
C SER A 126 -32.65 -2.45 11.87
N ASP A 127 -33.12 -3.59 11.42
CA ASP A 127 -32.32 -4.58 10.68
C ASP A 127 -32.04 -4.19 9.21
N ALA A 128 -32.33 -2.95 8.82
CA ALA A 128 -32.21 -2.54 7.43
C ALA A 128 -30.80 -2.70 6.88
N LEU A 129 -29.78 -2.64 7.73
CA LEU A 129 -28.40 -2.83 7.32
C LEU A 129 -27.82 -4.17 7.76
N ASP A 130 -28.66 -5.10 8.16
CA ASP A 130 -28.18 -6.42 8.55
C ASP A 130 -27.48 -7.11 7.38
N GLY A 131 -26.34 -7.68 7.67
CA GLY A 131 -25.52 -8.34 6.67
C GLY A 131 -24.63 -7.40 5.87
N TYR A 132 -24.70 -6.11 6.07
CA TYR A 132 -23.76 -5.20 5.45
C TYR A 132 -22.34 -5.50 5.91
N LYS A 133 -21.40 -5.42 4.99
CA LYS A 133 -20.02 -5.76 5.27
C LYS A 133 -19.12 -4.55 5.18
N TYR A 134 -18.09 -4.57 5.99
CA TYR A 134 -17.17 -3.45 6.11
C TYR A 134 -15.74 -3.92 5.96
N ARG A 135 -14.95 -3.14 5.28
CA ARG A 135 -13.51 -3.36 5.16
C ARG A 135 -12.79 -2.03 5.19
N CYS A 136 -11.53 -2.07 5.49
CA CYS A 136 -10.68 -0.89 5.49
C CYS A 136 -9.62 -1.01 4.40
N VAL A 137 -9.48 0.03 3.61
CA VAL A 137 -8.40 0.17 2.61
C VAL A 137 -7.28 0.94 3.28
N ILE A 138 -6.08 0.41 3.20
CA ILE A 138 -4.91 0.90 3.93
C ILE A 138 -3.81 1.23 2.95
N ASN A 139 -3.32 2.46 3.02
CA ASN A 139 -2.25 2.95 2.19
C ASN A 139 -1.18 3.60 3.06
N THR A 140 -0.02 3.89 2.46
CA THR A 140 1.03 4.63 3.13
C THR A 140 1.56 5.74 2.25
N SER A 141 2.28 6.65 2.87
CA SER A 141 2.95 7.74 2.16
C SER A 141 4.20 7.30 1.42
N LYS A 142 4.66 6.07 1.63
CA LYS A 142 5.90 5.57 1.02
C LYS A 142 5.66 4.52 -0.07
N GLY A 143 4.48 4.52 -0.64
CA GLY A 143 4.23 3.74 -1.84
C GLY A 143 4.10 2.24 -1.66
N ALA A 144 3.85 1.78 -0.44
CA ALA A 144 3.57 0.37 -0.21
C ALA A 144 2.35 -0.06 -1.01
N GLU A 145 2.32 -1.33 -1.33
CA GLU A 145 1.13 -1.90 -1.98
C GLU A 145 -0.08 -1.72 -1.09
N THR A 146 -1.17 -1.20 -1.65
CA THR A 146 -2.43 -1.03 -0.93
C THR A 146 -2.91 -2.34 -0.35
N LYS A 147 -3.22 -2.34 0.93
CA LYS A 147 -3.80 -3.51 1.60
C LYS A 147 -5.25 -3.23 1.94
N ARG A 148 -5.99 -4.30 2.07
CA ARG A 148 -7.38 -4.23 2.49
C ARG A 148 -7.61 -5.29 3.55
N THR A 149 -8.47 -4.98 4.51
CA THR A 149 -8.92 -6.02 5.43
C THR A 149 -9.81 -7.00 4.66
N ASN A 150 -10.08 -8.16 5.27
CA ASN A 150 -10.68 -9.30 4.56
C ASN A 150 -12.14 -9.10 4.12
N GLY A 151 -12.81 -8.03 4.55
CA GLY A 151 -14.17 -7.75 4.16
C GLY A 151 -15.21 -8.68 4.77
N ALA A 152 -14.87 -9.36 5.85
CA ALA A 152 -15.78 -10.31 6.49
C ALA A 152 -16.60 -9.69 7.61
N ALA A 153 -16.21 -8.53 8.12
CA ALA A 153 -16.90 -7.89 9.24
C ALA A 153 -18.32 -7.51 8.84
N THR A 154 -19.27 -7.96 9.60
CA THR A 154 -20.69 -7.83 9.28
C THR A 154 -21.39 -7.02 10.38
N LEU A 155 -22.31 -6.16 9.96
CA LEU A 155 -23.17 -5.42 10.85
C LEU A 155 -24.46 -6.20 11.10
N THR A 156 -24.93 -6.22 12.33
CA THR A 156 -26.19 -6.81 12.70
C THR A 156 -26.89 -5.93 13.73
N PHE A 157 -28.17 -5.73 13.55
CA PHE A 157 -28.98 -5.04 14.55
C PHE A 157 -29.49 -6.10 15.52
N GLY A 158 -28.98 -6.05 16.75
CA GLY A 158 -29.37 -6.99 17.76
C GLY A 158 -30.50 -6.41 18.62
N SER A 159 -31.44 -7.21 18.94
CA SER A 159 -32.53 -6.80 19.86
C SER A 159 -32.38 -7.46 21.22
#